data_31878ee0c33701d4438fc40ba7e575ec
#
_entry.id   31878ee0c33701d4438fc40ba7e575ec
#
_cell.length_a   1.000
_cell.length_b   1.000
_cell.length_c   1.000
_cell.angle_alpha   90.00
_cell.angle_beta   90.00
_cell.angle_gamma   90.00
#
_symmetry.space_group_name_H-M   'P 1'
#
loop_
_entity.id
_entity.type
_entity.pdbx_description
1 polymer ?
#
loop_
_entity_poly.entity_id
_entity_poly.type
_entity_poly.pdbx_seq_one_letter_code
_entity_poly.pdbx_strand_id
1 'polypeptide(L)'
;EIVIPEMARVLKPDGILLLSAPMTWPLHEEPYDYYRYTLHGLRHLLKEADFEILDEIRRGNNWTTMAQMFLDTQLGNLGQRLPERLYSTLVSLAVNHACSAINLFKPVRRLCLGWVVAARKMSAGEAPPADIKSVA
;
A
#
# COMPACT_ATOMS: atom_id res chain seq x y z
N GLU A 1 -6.77 -3.43 -14.41
CA GLU A 1 -6.62 -2.44 -15.52
C GLU A 1 -7.89 -1.60 -15.74
N ILE A 2 -9.09 -2.18 -15.65
CA ILE A 2 -10.37 -1.47 -15.92
C ILE A 2 -10.77 -0.52 -14.78
N VAL A 3 -10.34 -0.76 -13.55
CA VAL A 3 -10.83 -0.05 -12.36
C VAL A 3 -10.43 1.43 -12.33
N ILE A 4 -9.18 1.77 -12.66
CA ILE A 4 -8.70 3.16 -12.61
C ILE A 4 -9.36 4.03 -13.70
N PRO A 5 -9.49 3.58 -14.96
CA PRO A 5 -10.28 4.27 -15.98
C PRO A 5 -11.75 4.48 -15.57
N GLU A 6 -12.37 3.49 -14.91
CA GLU A 6 -13.75 3.62 -14.43
C GLU A 6 -13.88 4.63 -13.29
N MET A 7 -12.90 4.68 -12.37
CA MET A 7 -12.81 5.75 -11.37
C MET A 7 -12.70 7.13 -12.02
N ALA A 8 -11.89 7.25 -13.09
CA ALA A 8 -11.80 8.48 -13.87
C ALA A 8 -13.14 8.85 -14.53
N ARG A 9 -13.86 7.87 -15.07
CA ARG A 9 -15.15 8.10 -15.73
C ARG A 9 -16.20 8.69 -14.80
N VAL A 10 -16.27 8.21 -13.55
CA VAL A 10 -17.29 8.66 -12.58
C VAL A 10 -16.94 9.95 -11.85
N LEU A 11 -15.66 10.33 -11.80
CA LEU A 11 -15.23 11.57 -11.18
C LEU A 11 -15.50 12.77 -12.11
N LYS A 12 -15.93 13.87 -11.52
CA LYS A 12 -15.99 15.16 -12.21
C LYS A 12 -14.59 15.68 -12.51
N PRO A 13 -14.40 16.55 -13.50
CA PRO A 13 -13.17 17.33 -13.65
C PRO A 13 -12.78 17.97 -12.32
N ASP A 14 -11.49 18.01 -11.99
CA ASP A 14 -10.94 18.47 -10.71
C ASP A 14 -11.35 17.63 -9.48
N GLY A 15 -12.08 16.54 -9.66
CA GLY A 15 -12.43 15.59 -8.61
C GLY A 15 -11.20 14.89 -8.03
N ILE A 16 -11.21 14.63 -6.73
CA ILE A 16 -10.10 13.99 -6.00
C ILE A 16 -10.36 12.50 -5.85
N LEU A 17 -9.36 11.71 -6.24
CA LEU A 17 -9.27 10.28 -5.98
C LEU A 17 -8.32 10.03 -4.82
N LEU A 18 -8.78 9.30 -3.81
CA LEU A 18 -7.92 8.69 -2.79
C LEU A 18 -7.88 7.19 -3.03
N LEU A 19 -6.71 6.68 -3.40
CA LEU A 19 -6.50 5.27 -3.74
C LEU A 19 -5.51 4.64 -2.77
N SER A 20 -5.87 3.50 -2.20
CA SER A 20 -4.95 2.64 -1.45
C SER A 20 -4.77 1.31 -2.19
N ALA A 21 -3.51 0.92 -2.41
CA ALA A 21 -3.20 -0.32 -3.11
C ALA A 21 -2.08 -1.10 -2.41
N PRO A 22 -2.19 -2.44 -2.32
CA PRO A 22 -1.17 -3.29 -1.70
C PRO A 22 0.05 -3.42 -2.62
N MET A 23 1.24 -3.45 -2.01
CA MET A 23 2.49 -3.81 -2.68
C MET A 23 2.99 -5.17 -2.19
N THR A 24 2.94 -5.41 -0.88
CA THR A 24 3.42 -6.65 -0.27
C THR A 24 2.35 -7.15 0.68
N TRP A 25 1.74 -8.28 0.34
CA TRP A 25 0.70 -8.93 1.12
C TRP A 25 0.64 -10.43 0.77
N PRO A 26 0.34 -11.35 1.72
CA PRO A 26 0.09 -12.74 1.40
C PRO A 26 -1.06 -12.90 0.40
N LEU A 27 -1.07 -14.00 -0.33
CA LEU A 27 -2.20 -14.35 -1.19
C LEU A 27 -3.47 -14.47 -0.37
N HIS A 28 -4.54 -13.88 -0.84
CA HIS A 28 -5.86 -13.90 -0.20
C HIS A 28 -6.94 -13.74 -1.26
N GLU A 29 -8.17 -14.14 -0.94
CA GLU A 29 -9.31 -14.06 -1.85
C GLU A 29 -9.10 -14.78 -3.18
N GLU A 30 -8.36 -15.90 -3.18
CA GLU A 30 -8.12 -16.71 -4.37
C GLU A 30 -9.45 -17.20 -5.00
N PRO A 31 -9.54 -17.22 -6.32
CA PRO A 31 -8.54 -16.94 -7.34
C PRO A 31 -8.52 -15.48 -7.83
N TYR A 32 -9.13 -14.53 -7.11
CA TYR A 32 -9.35 -13.16 -7.59
C TYR A 32 -8.25 -12.16 -7.16
N ASP A 33 -7.19 -12.62 -6.51
CA ASP A 33 -6.05 -11.80 -6.06
C ASP A 33 -5.03 -11.59 -7.20
N TYR A 34 -5.37 -10.72 -8.16
CA TYR A 34 -4.65 -10.59 -9.43
C TYR A 34 -3.43 -9.67 -9.38
N TYR A 35 -3.42 -8.63 -8.53
CA TYR A 35 -2.43 -7.56 -8.66
C TYR A 35 -1.82 -7.13 -7.33
N ARG A 36 -0.52 -6.81 -7.41
CA ARG A 36 0.24 -6.06 -6.43
C ARG A 36 0.86 -4.87 -7.15
N TYR A 37 0.81 -3.69 -6.53
CA TYR A 37 1.20 -2.47 -7.21
C TYR A 37 2.48 -1.89 -6.65
N THR A 38 3.49 -1.69 -7.50
CA THR A 38 4.60 -0.80 -7.20
C THR A 38 4.14 0.65 -7.31
N LEU A 39 4.84 1.58 -6.68
CA LEU A 39 4.56 3.01 -6.84
C LEU A 39 4.62 3.44 -8.31
N HIS A 40 5.61 2.96 -9.05
CA HIS A 40 5.77 3.26 -10.48
C HIS A 40 4.61 2.71 -11.32
N GLY A 41 4.11 1.52 -10.99
CA GLY A 41 2.93 0.96 -11.65
C GLY A 41 1.66 1.78 -11.40
N LEU A 42 1.45 2.23 -10.15
CA LEU A 42 0.32 3.12 -9.83
C LEU A 42 0.41 4.46 -10.55
N ARG A 43 1.60 5.08 -10.55
CA ARG A 43 1.84 6.34 -11.28
C ARG A 43 1.53 6.21 -12.77
N HIS A 44 1.98 5.12 -13.37
CA HIS A 44 1.73 4.83 -14.78
C HIS A 44 0.23 4.73 -15.08
N LEU A 45 -0.49 3.89 -14.32
CA LEU A 45 -1.93 3.68 -14.52
C LEU A 45 -2.77 4.94 -14.25
N LEU A 46 -2.40 5.73 -13.24
CA LEU A 46 -3.07 6.99 -12.94
C LEU A 46 -2.84 8.02 -14.05
N LYS A 47 -1.61 8.12 -14.56
CA LYS A 47 -1.27 9.01 -15.67
C LYS A 47 -2.00 8.64 -16.96
N GLU A 48 -2.12 7.35 -17.29
CA GLU A 48 -2.89 6.87 -18.45
C GLU A 48 -4.40 7.15 -18.34
N ALA A 49 -4.91 7.36 -17.12
CA ALA A 49 -6.31 7.69 -16.86
C ALA A 49 -6.53 9.19 -16.57
N ASP A 50 -5.63 10.06 -17.03
CA ASP A 50 -5.68 11.51 -16.88
C ASP A 50 -5.78 12.00 -15.44
N PHE A 51 -5.05 11.37 -14.52
CA PHE A 51 -4.89 11.84 -13.16
C PHE A 51 -3.55 12.53 -12.94
N GLU A 52 -3.58 13.68 -12.28
CA GLU A 52 -2.43 14.34 -11.67
C GLU A 52 -2.25 13.81 -10.25
N ILE A 53 -1.06 13.32 -9.90
CA ILE A 53 -0.76 12.87 -8.56
C ILE A 53 -0.42 14.07 -7.68
N LEU A 54 -1.16 14.26 -6.59
CA LEU A 54 -0.98 15.35 -5.65
C LEU A 54 -0.08 14.96 -4.47
N ASP A 55 -0.25 13.73 -3.98
CA ASP A 55 0.53 13.23 -2.83
C ASP A 55 0.61 11.71 -2.85
N GLU A 56 1.67 11.18 -2.25
CA GLU A 56 1.95 9.76 -2.18
C GLU A 56 2.49 9.40 -0.79
N ILE A 57 1.82 8.46 -0.13
CA ILE A 57 2.19 8.00 1.20
C ILE A 57 2.52 6.52 1.15
N ARG A 58 3.71 6.17 1.64
CA ARG A 58 4.11 4.79 1.85
C ARG A 58 3.49 4.24 3.13
N ARG A 59 2.85 3.08 3.05
CA ARG A 59 2.34 2.35 4.22
C ARG A 59 3.40 1.39 4.75
N GLY A 60 3.96 1.72 5.90
CA GLY A 60 5.00 0.92 6.53
C GLY A 60 6.41 1.15 5.97
N ASN A 61 7.34 0.40 6.50
CA ASN A 61 8.76 0.36 6.13
C ASN A 61 9.23 -1.11 6.13
N ASN A 62 10.50 -1.36 5.83
CA ASN A 62 11.02 -2.74 5.75
C ASN A 62 10.70 -3.56 7.01
N TRP A 63 10.95 -3.01 8.19
CA TRP A 63 10.82 -3.75 9.44
C TRP A 63 9.36 -4.05 9.77
N THR A 64 8.48 -3.06 9.64
CA THR A 64 7.04 -3.25 9.87
C THR A 64 6.42 -4.16 8.83
N THR A 65 6.86 -4.10 7.57
CA THR A 65 6.38 -4.99 6.51
C THR A 65 6.81 -6.44 6.76
N MET A 66 8.09 -6.66 7.10
CA MET A 66 8.59 -8.00 7.43
C MET A 66 7.89 -8.57 8.67
N ALA A 67 7.69 -7.74 9.70
CA ALA A 67 6.94 -8.15 10.89
C ALA A 67 5.52 -8.58 10.55
N GLN A 68 4.80 -7.76 9.78
CA GLN A 68 3.43 -8.06 9.38
C GLN A 68 3.36 -9.36 8.56
N MET A 69 4.24 -9.52 7.57
CA MET A 69 4.29 -10.74 6.74
C MET A 69 4.59 -11.99 7.59
N PHE A 70 5.51 -11.89 8.55
CA PHE A 70 5.81 -12.97 9.47
C PHE A 70 4.59 -13.31 10.34
N LEU A 71 3.95 -12.32 10.92
CA LEU A 71 2.79 -12.52 11.79
C LEU A 71 1.61 -13.15 11.03
N ASP A 72 1.29 -12.64 9.84
CA ASP A 72 0.19 -13.16 9.04
C ASP A 72 0.44 -14.59 8.56
N THR A 73 1.67 -14.91 8.12
CA THR A 73 1.98 -16.24 7.60
C THR A 73 2.17 -17.29 8.69
N GLN A 74 2.71 -16.93 9.85
CA GLN A 74 3.00 -17.88 10.93
C GLN A 74 1.90 -17.97 11.97
N LEU A 75 1.23 -16.86 12.27
CA LEU A 75 0.23 -16.81 13.34
C LEU A 75 -1.21 -16.74 12.83
N GLY A 76 -1.43 -16.36 11.56
CA GLY A 76 -2.77 -16.23 10.97
C GLY A 76 -3.59 -17.52 10.97
N ASN A 77 -2.94 -18.68 11.00
CA ASN A 77 -3.56 -19.99 11.06
C ASN A 77 -3.69 -20.58 12.47
N LEU A 78 -3.28 -19.83 13.50
CA LEU A 78 -3.46 -20.29 14.89
C LEU A 78 -4.93 -20.31 15.28
N GLY A 79 -5.33 -21.35 15.99
CA GLY A 79 -6.72 -21.58 16.39
C GLY A 79 -7.27 -20.50 17.32
N GLN A 80 -8.59 -20.53 17.50
CA GLN A 80 -9.32 -19.58 18.35
C GLN A 80 -9.26 -19.94 19.85
N ARG A 81 -8.50 -20.96 20.22
CA ARG A 81 -8.36 -21.39 21.62
C ARG A 81 -7.63 -20.33 22.44
N LEU A 82 -8.03 -20.17 23.69
CA LEU A 82 -7.48 -19.14 24.59
C LEU A 82 -5.94 -19.14 24.68
N PRO A 83 -5.24 -20.29 24.85
CA PRO A 83 -3.79 -20.30 24.92
C PRO A 83 -3.12 -19.89 23.59
N GLU A 84 -3.71 -20.25 22.45
CA GLU A 84 -3.20 -19.89 21.12
C GLU A 84 -3.35 -18.38 20.84
N ARG A 85 -4.47 -17.80 21.26
CA ARG A 85 -4.71 -16.35 21.18
C ARG A 85 -3.74 -15.57 22.07
N LEU A 86 -3.50 -16.03 23.29
CA LEU A 86 -2.54 -15.39 24.19
C LEU A 86 -1.13 -15.46 23.62
N TYR A 87 -0.72 -16.62 23.12
CA TYR A 87 0.58 -16.80 22.47
C TYR A 87 0.74 -15.87 21.26
N SER A 88 -0.22 -15.86 20.33
CA SER A 88 -0.17 -15.01 19.14
C SER A 88 -0.10 -13.52 19.50
N THR A 89 -0.86 -13.09 20.53
CA THR A 89 -0.84 -11.70 21.01
C THR A 89 0.53 -11.32 21.57
N LEU A 90 1.11 -12.17 22.42
CA LEU A 90 2.44 -11.92 23.02
C LEU A 90 3.54 -11.88 21.96
N VAL A 91 3.52 -12.82 21.02
CA VAL A 91 4.47 -12.83 19.88
C VAL A 91 4.30 -11.58 19.02
N SER A 92 3.07 -11.20 18.69
CA SER A 92 2.79 -9.99 17.91
C SER A 92 3.30 -8.73 18.60
N LEU A 93 3.07 -8.59 19.89
CA LEU A 93 3.58 -7.46 20.68
C LEU A 93 5.12 -7.43 20.67
N ALA A 94 5.78 -8.56 20.93
CA ALA A 94 7.23 -8.64 20.94
C ALA A 94 7.85 -8.30 19.57
N VAL A 95 7.32 -8.88 18.49
CA VAL A 95 7.81 -8.63 17.12
C VAL A 95 7.60 -7.16 16.74
N ASN A 96 6.42 -6.60 16.99
CA ASN A 96 6.13 -5.20 16.65
C ASN A 96 7.03 -4.22 17.43
N HIS A 97 7.26 -4.46 18.74
CA HIS A 97 8.15 -3.62 19.53
C HIS A 97 9.61 -3.73 19.06
N ALA A 98 10.09 -4.95 18.79
CA ALA A 98 11.44 -5.16 18.26
C ALA A 98 11.64 -4.47 16.91
N CYS A 99 10.73 -4.64 15.97
CA CYS A 99 10.79 -3.99 14.66
C CYS A 99 10.69 -2.47 14.75
N SER A 100 9.86 -1.94 15.64
CA SER A 100 9.78 -0.50 15.90
C SER A 100 11.08 0.06 16.49
N ALA A 101 11.69 -0.62 17.44
CA ALA A 101 12.97 -0.23 18.00
C ALA A 101 14.09 -0.26 16.95
N ILE A 102 14.17 -1.31 16.14
CA ILE A 102 15.16 -1.40 15.06
C ILE A 102 14.97 -0.27 14.04
N ASN A 103 13.72 0.09 13.73
CA ASN A 103 13.41 1.17 12.79
C ASN A 103 13.90 2.55 13.29
N LEU A 104 13.99 2.78 14.60
CA LEU A 104 14.55 4.02 15.16
C LEU A 104 16.06 4.13 14.86
N PHE A 105 16.78 3.01 14.85
CA PHE A 105 18.24 3.00 14.64
C PHE A 105 18.65 2.81 13.17
N LYS A 106 17.87 2.05 12.41
CA LYS A 106 18.15 1.73 10.99
C LYS A 106 16.88 1.83 10.15
N PRO A 107 16.42 3.03 9.82
CA PRO A 107 15.26 3.19 8.95
C PRO A 107 15.61 2.74 7.53
N VAL A 108 14.99 1.66 7.08
CA VAL A 108 15.11 1.16 5.70
C VAL A 108 13.75 1.27 5.02
N ARG A 109 13.72 1.86 3.81
CA ARG A 109 12.49 2.22 3.11
C ARG A 109 12.38 1.59 1.72
N ARG A 110 12.92 0.40 1.50
CA ARG A 110 12.85 -0.32 0.21
C ARG A 110 11.61 -1.19 0.06
N LEU A 111 11.04 -1.65 1.18
CA LEU A 111 9.85 -2.49 1.23
C LEU A 111 8.73 -1.77 1.97
N CYS A 112 7.49 -2.00 1.54
CA CYS A 112 6.30 -1.47 2.22
C CYS A 112 5.09 -2.39 2.01
N LEU A 113 4.08 -2.24 2.85
CA LEU A 113 2.81 -2.98 2.72
C LEU A 113 2.00 -2.51 1.51
N GLY A 114 2.09 -1.23 1.19
CA GLY A 114 1.35 -0.65 0.08
C GLY A 114 1.52 0.86 0.00
N TRP A 115 0.72 1.46 -0.84
CA TRP A 115 0.72 2.88 -1.15
C TRP A 115 -0.65 3.49 -0.94
N VAL A 116 -0.67 4.73 -0.50
CA VAL A 116 -1.85 5.59 -0.56
C VAL A 116 -1.50 6.75 -1.46
N VAL A 117 -2.33 7.01 -2.44
CA VAL A 117 -2.13 8.07 -3.43
C VAL A 117 -3.34 8.98 -3.44
N ALA A 118 -3.10 10.28 -3.37
CA ALA A 118 -4.09 11.30 -3.65
C ALA A 118 -3.84 11.83 -5.07
N ALA A 119 -4.87 11.81 -5.92
CA ALA A 119 -4.77 12.25 -7.30
C ALA A 119 -5.98 13.10 -7.68
N ARG A 120 -5.78 14.09 -8.55
CA ARG A 120 -6.82 14.96 -9.11
C ARG A 120 -7.10 14.53 -10.55
N LYS A 121 -8.37 14.39 -10.91
CA LYS A 121 -8.74 14.19 -12.29
C LYS A 121 -8.49 15.48 -13.08
N MET A 122 -7.68 15.39 -14.13
CA MET A 122 -7.40 16.54 -15.00
C MET A 122 -8.61 16.93 -15.83
N SER A 123 -8.72 18.20 -16.13
CA SER A 123 -9.72 18.74 -17.05
C SER A 123 -9.29 18.51 -18.49
N ALA A 124 -10.26 18.40 -19.41
CA ALA A 124 -9.98 18.20 -20.83
C ALA A 124 -9.12 19.36 -21.38
N GLY A 125 -7.94 19.02 -21.93
CA GLY A 125 -7.00 20.00 -22.48
C GLY A 125 -5.89 20.46 -21.51
N GLU A 126 -5.88 20.00 -20.29
CA GLU A 126 -4.80 20.26 -19.33
C GLU A 126 -3.58 19.36 -19.65
N ALA A 127 -2.40 19.96 -19.76
CA ALA A 127 -1.18 19.19 -19.98
C ALA A 127 -0.75 18.48 -18.68
N PRO A 128 -0.29 17.22 -18.74
CA PRO A 128 0.21 16.53 -17.55
C PRO A 128 1.38 17.29 -16.94
N PRO A 129 1.40 17.47 -15.59
CA PRO A 129 2.50 18.12 -14.92
C PRO A 129 3.81 17.36 -15.16
N ALA A 130 4.92 18.10 -15.20
CA ALA A 130 6.24 17.49 -15.25
C ALA A 130 6.44 16.54 -14.07
N ASP A 131 7.07 15.38 -14.31
CA ASP A 131 7.24 14.29 -13.33
C ASP A 131 7.55 14.78 -11.91
N ILE A 132 6.76 14.29 -10.95
CA ILE A 132 6.99 14.53 -9.52
C ILE A 132 8.38 14.00 -9.19
N LYS A 133 9.24 14.88 -8.68
CA LYS A 133 10.57 14.50 -8.17
C LYS A 133 10.37 13.41 -7.12
N SER A 134 10.99 12.25 -7.35
CA SER A 134 10.92 11.11 -6.44
C SER A 134 11.24 11.56 -5.01
N VAL A 135 10.28 11.38 -4.11
CA VAL A 135 10.53 11.50 -2.67
C VAL A 135 11.44 10.32 -2.30
N ALA A 136 12.72 10.61 -2.11
CA ALA A 136 13.75 9.67 -1.68
C ALA A 136 13.51 9.19 -0.23
#